data_5007c5c81ef6ecd8444e50452d1de901
#
_entry.id   5007c5c81ef6ecd8444e50452d1de901
#
_cell.length_a   1.000
_cell.length_b   1.000
_cell.length_c   1.000
_cell.angle_alpha   90.00
_cell.angle_beta   90.00
_cell.angle_gamma   90.00
#
_symmetry.space_group_name_H-M   'P 1'
#
loop_
_entity.id
_entity.type
_entity.pdbx_description
1 polymer ?
#
loop_
_entity_poly.entity_id
_entity_poly.type
_entity_poly.pdbx_seq_one_letter_code
_entity_poly.pdbx_strand_id
1 'polypeptide(L)'
;AASDVYKRQGDIPAANAMLGMPYAIRFTVHHGAGLGRTLGVPTINQLYPQGFQLPRYGIYITRTRIGDRWYPSATGLGTRPTVNSDESKVTCETFIPGFTGDLYGTDPVVEFHAYLSPSKKFDTLDELRECIDHAAQRAQEYFAE
;
A
#
# COMPACT_ATOMS: atom_id res chain seq x y z
N ALA A 1 -0.99 17.01 -13.96
CA ALA A 1 -0.54 16.16 -15.07
C ALA A 1 -1.65 15.22 -15.51
N ALA A 2 -1.64 14.79 -16.75
CA ALA A 2 -2.67 13.88 -17.27
C ALA A 2 -2.71 12.54 -16.50
N SER A 3 -1.56 12.04 -16.07
CA SER A 3 -1.47 10.81 -15.28
C SER A 3 -2.20 10.91 -13.93
N ASP A 4 -2.36 12.10 -13.37
CA ASP A 4 -3.04 12.31 -12.09
C ASP A 4 -4.54 11.96 -12.17
N VAL A 5 -5.16 12.16 -13.34
CA VAL A 5 -6.56 11.80 -13.57
C VAL A 5 -6.74 10.29 -13.40
N TYR A 6 -5.85 9.50 -14.03
CA TYR A 6 -5.93 8.05 -13.94
C TYR A 6 -5.63 7.54 -12.52
N LYS A 7 -4.67 8.15 -11.82
CA LYS A 7 -4.36 7.78 -10.42
C LYS A 7 -5.57 8.02 -9.50
N ARG A 8 -6.29 9.12 -9.68
CA ARG A 8 -7.50 9.41 -8.90
C ARG A 8 -8.64 8.45 -9.20
N GLN A 9 -8.68 7.89 -10.41
CA GLN A 9 -9.67 6.89 -10.79
C GLN A 9 -9.29 5.47 -10.38
N GLY A 10 -8.04 5.26 -9.93
CA GLY A 10 -7.51 3.94 -9.62
C GLY A 10 -6.99 3.20 -10.84
N ASP A 11 -6.95 3.84 -12.02
CA ASP A 11 -6.43 3.22 -13.24
C ASP A 11 -4.91 3.34 -13.27
N ILE A 12 -4.25 2.54 -12.47
CA ILE A 12 -2.80 2.55 -12.33
C ILE A 12 -2.09 2.11 -13.62
N PRO A 13 -2.54 1.08 -14.35
CA PRO A 13 -1.89 0.74 -15.61
C PRO A 13 -1.86 1.90 -16.61
N ALA A 14 -2.97 2.66 -16.74
CA ALA A 14 -3.01 3.83 -17.63
C ALA A 14 -2.09 4.93 -17.13
N ALA A 15 -2.07 5.21 -15.82
CA ALA A 15 -1.17 6.20 -15.23
C ALA A 15 0.30 5.82 -15.47
N ASN A 16 0.64 4.55 -15.27
CA ASN A 16 2.01 4.05 -15.48
C ASN A 16 2.42 4.15 -16.95
N ALA A 17 1.50 3.84 -17.87
CA ALA A 17 1.76 3.99 -19.29
C ALA A 17 2.07 5.44 -19.67
N MET A 18 1.34 6.41 -19.10
CA MET A 18 1.59 7.82 -19.34
C MET A 18 2.88 8.34 -18.72
N LEU A 19 3.24 7.80 -17.55
CA LEU A 19 4.48 8.19 -16.87
C LEU A 19 5.72 7.56 -17.51
N GLY A 20 5.55 6.48 -18.30
CA GLY A 20 6.65 5.72 -18.84
C GLY A 20 7.38 4.85 -17.82
N MET A 21 6.85 4.78 -16.58
CA MET A 21 7.38 3.97 -15.49
C MET A 21 6.28 3.73 -14.46
N PRO A 22 6.42 2.68 -13.62
CA PRO A 22 5.43 2.45 -12.56
C PRO A 22 5.38 3.61 -11.57
N TYR A 23 4.16 4.00 -11.17
CA TYR A 23 3.96 4.94 -10.08
C TYR A 23 4.52 4.34 -8.80
N ALA A 24 5.36 5.06 -8.11
CA ALA A 24 6.02 4.57 -6.90
C ALA A 24 6.08 5.64 -5.83
N ILE A 25 6.06 5.20 -4.58
CA ILE A 25 6.29 6.05 -3.42
C ILE A 25 7.55 5.62 -2.69
N ARG A 26 8.14 6.56 -1.97
CA ARG A 26 9.35 6.32 -1.20
C ARG A 26 9.34 7.15 0.08
N PHE A 27 8.36 6.85 0.94
CA PHE A 27 8.22 7.57 2.20
C PHE A 27 8.81 6.76 3.35
N THR A 28 9.16 7.45 4.45
CA THR A 28 9.72 6.81 5.63
C THR A 28 8.69 5.91 6.30
N VAL A 29 9.12 4.72 6.73
CA VAL A 29 8.28 3.78 7.48
C VAL A 29 8.12 4.26 8.92
N HIS A 30 6.87 4.34 9.36
CA HIS A 30 6.48 4.73 10.72
C HIS A 30 5.74 3.60 11.43
N HIS A 31 5.63 3.71 12.75
CA HIS A 31 4.78 2.82 13.52
C HIS A 31 3.31 3.08 13.17
N GLY A 32 2.56 2.01 12.92
CA GLY A 32 1.14 2.06 12.62
C GLY A 32 0.31 1.50 13.77
N ALA A 33 -0.89 1.00 13.45
CA ALA A 33 -1.80 0.42 14.42
C ALA A 33 -1.37 -0.96 14.96
N GLY A 34 -0.33 -1.56 14.38
CA GLY A 34 0.13 -2.87 14.77
C GLY A 34 -0.75 -4.02 14.30
N LEU A 35 -1.65 -3.78 13.34
CA LEU A 35 -2.56 -4.81 12.83
C LEU A 35 -1.81 -5.98 12.21
N GLY A 36 -0.76 -5.71 11.45
CA GLY A 36 0.04 -6.76 10.84
C GLY A 36 0.66 -7.69 11.86
N ARG A 37 1.14 -7.14 12.97
CA ARG A 37 1.69 -7.93 14.08
C ARG A 37 0.60 -8.79 14.71
N THR A 38 -0.59 -8.22 14.95
CA THR A 38 -1.73 -8.93 15.51
C THR A 38 -2.18 -10.08 14.60
N LEU A 39 -2.15 -9.86 13.29
CA LEU A 39 -2.57 -10.84 12.29
C LEU A 39 -1.46 -11.82 11.89
N GLY A 40 -0.23 -11.59 12.36
CA GLY A 40 0.92 -12.41 11.99
C GLY A 40 1.40 -12.19 10.57
N VAL A 41 1.08 -11.02 9.97
CA VAL A 41 1.48 -10.67 8.61
C VAL A 41 2.43 -9.47 8.67
N PRO A 42 3.61 -9.54 8.03
CA PRO A 42 4.52 -8.40 8.00
C PRO A 42 3.90 -7.20 7.28
N THR A 43 3.92 -6.03 7.92
CA THR A 43 3.39 -4.79 7.33
C THR A 43 4.34 -3.62 7.57
N ILE A 44 4.30 -2.67 6.65
CA ILE A 44 4.95 -1.38 6.84
C ILE A 44 3.91 -0.26 6.69
N ASN A 45 4.09 0.83 7.43
CA ASN A 45 3.24 2.01 7.39
C ASN A 45 4.01 3.20 6.88
N GLN A 46 3.50 3.84 5.84
CA GLN A 46 4.08 5.05 5.26
C GLN A 46 3.00 6.12 5.21
N LEU A 47 3.38 7.36 5.49
CA LEU A 47 2.45 8.50 5.50
C LEU A 47 2.68 9.36 4.27
N TYR A 48 1.59 9.69 3.56
CA TYR A 48 1.67 10.68 2.49
C TYR A 48 1.85 12.07 3.09
N PRO A 49 2.81 12.85 2.60
CA PRO A 49 2.91 14.27 2.99
C PRO A 49 1.68 15.04 2.50
N GLN A 50 1.32 16.12 3.22
CA GLN A 50 0.24 16.99 2.79
C GLN A 50 0.55 17.61 1.44
N GLY A 51 -0.48 17.77 0.62
CA GLY A 51 -0.36 18.41 -0.68
C GLY A 51 0.03 17.49 -1.84
N PHE A 52 0.31 16.22 -1.56
CA PHE A 52 0.59 15.24 -2.62
C PHE A 52 -0.69 14.86 -3.35
N GLN A 53 -0.59 14.66 -4.65
CA GLN A 53 -1.65 14.05 -5.44
C GLN A 53 -1.84 12.60 -5.00
N LEU A 54 -3.08 12.25 -4.66
CA LEU A 54 -3.38 10.93 -4.11
C LEU A 54 -4.04 10.06 -5.18
N PRO A 55 -3.64 8.79 -5.28
CA PRO A 55 -4.43 7.79 -6.00
C PRO A 55 -5.77 7.55 -5.31
N ARG A 56 -6.69 6.87 -6.00
CA ARG A 56 -7.95 6.45 -5.40
C ARG A 56 -7.68 5.60 -4.16
N TYR A 57 -8.43 5.81 -3.09
CA TYR A 57 -8.32 4.99 -1.89
C TYR A 57 -8.78 3.56 -2.18
N GLY A 58 -8.06 2.61 -1.64
CA GLY A 58 -8.37 1.20 -1.83
C GLY A 58 -7.17 0.31 -1.66
N ILE A 59 -7.30 -0.91 -2.17
CA ILE A 59 -6.26 -1.93 -2.08
C ILE A 59 -5.64 -2.13 -3.46
N TYR A 60 -4.31 -2.16 -3.48
CA TYR A 60 -3.52 -2.24 -4.71
C TYR A 60 -2.59 -3.43 -4.71
N ILE A 61 -2.37 -3.99 -5.91
CA ILE A 61 -1.22 -4.84 -6.16
C ILE A 61 0.00 -3.93 -6.28
N THR A 62 1.02 -4.22 -5.49
CA THR A 62 2.27 -3.47 -5.45
C THR A 62 3.44 -4.43 -5.43
N ARG A 63 4.64 -3.89 -5.60
CA ARG A 63 5.87 -4.58 -5.21
C ARG A 63 6.73 -3.61 -4.42
N THR A 64 7.43 -4.14 -3.44
CA THR A 64 8.22 -3.34 -2.50
C THR A 64 9.67 -3.72 -2.61
N ARG A 65 10.53 -2.73 -2.80
CA ARG A 65 11.97 -2.94 -2.85
C ARG A 65 12.57 -2.77 -1.46
N ILE A 66 13.24 -3.82 -1.00
CA ILE A 66 13.93 -3.82 0.29
C ILE A 66 15.38 -4.22 0.01
N GLY A 67 16.30 -3.28 0.18
CA GLY A 67 17.66 -3.48 -0.30
C GLY A 67 17.69 -3.64 -1.81
N ASP A 68 18.23 -4.74 -2.30
CA ASP A 68 18.31 -5.02 -3.73
C ASP A 68 17.21 -5.99 -4.21
N ARG A 69 16.28 -6.35 -3.34
CA ARG A 69 15.26 -7.36 -3.65
C ARG A 69 13.88 -6.76 -3.71
N TRP A 70 13.11 -7.19 -4.71
CA TRP A 70 11.70 -6.84 -4.86
C TRP A 70 10.82 -7.96 -4.31
N TYR A 71 9.79 -7.57 -3.55
CA TYR A 71 8.82 -8.48 -2.96
C TYR A 71 7.44 -8.14 -3.49
N PRO A 72 6.69 -9.14 -4.02
CA PRO A 72 5.26 -8.91 -4.25
C PRO A 72 4.58 -8.50 -2.95
N SER A 73 3.71 -7.51 -3.05
CA SER A 73 3.06 -6.93 -1.86
C SER A 73 1.66 -6.44 -2.18
N ALA A 74 0.89 -6.16 -1.14
CA ALA A 74 -0.42 -5.56 -1.26
C ALA A 74 -0.48 -4.31 -0.39
N THR A 75 -0.97 -3.21 -0.96
CA THR A 75 -0.97 -1.91 -0.27
C THR A 75 -2.39 -1.40 -0.12
N GLY A 76 -2.78 -1.09 1.12
CA GLY A 76 -4.00 -0.38 1.41
C GLY A 76 -3.72 1.10 1.55
N LEU A 77 -4.42 1.92 0.78
CA LEU A 77 -4.33 3.38 0.81
C LEU A 77 -5.62 3.95 1.38
N GLY A 78 -5.52 4.74 2.43
CA GLY A 78 -6.70 5.34 3.05
C GLY A 78 -6.35 6.36 4.11
N THR A 79 -7.38 6.88 4.76
CA THR A 79 -7.22 7.84 5.85
C THR A 79 -7.34 7.16 7.19
N ARG A 80 -6.57 7.68 8.16
CA ARG A 80 -6.67 7.27 9.56
C ARG A 80 -6.87 8.52 10.41
N PRO A 81 -7.95 8.57 11.21
CA PRO A 81 -8.12 9.66 12.18
C PRO A 81 -6.98 9.64 13.22
N THR A 82 -6.50 10.80 13.59
CA THR A 82 -5.54 10.92 14.68
C THR A 82 -6.26 11.24 15.98
N VAL A 83 -5.80 10.64 17.09
CA VAL A 83 -6.52 10.67 18.38
C VAL A 83 -6.65 12.08 18.95
N ASN A 84 -5.67 12.95 18.70
CA ASN A 84 -5.60 14.30 19.27
C ASN A 84 -5.66 15.42 18.24
N SER A 85 -6.21 15.13 17.04
CA SER A 85 -6.29 16.08 15.95
C SER A 85 -7.55 15.84 15.15
N ASP A 86 -8.17 16.92 14.68
CA ASP A 86 -9.29 16.83 13.74
C ASP A 86 -8.84 16.47 12.33
N GLU A 87 -7.53 16.40 12.10
CA GLU A 87 -6.97 16.07 10.80
C GLU A 87 -6.86 14.56 10.60
N SER A 88 -7.26 14.10 9.42
CA SER A 88 -7.00 12.74 8.97
C SER A 88 -5.68 12.68 8.22
N LYS A 89 -4.90 11.63 8.47
CA LYS A 89 -3.66 11.39 7.73
C LYS A 89 -3.88 10.29 6.70
N VAL A 90 -3.31 10.48 5.51
CA VAL A 90 -3.34 9.46 4.47
C VAL A 90 -2.20 8.49 4.70
N THR A 91 -2.53 7.23 4.84
CA THR A 91 -1.56 6.16 5.13
C THR A 91 -1.53 5.12 4.03
N CYS A 92 -0.34 4.58 3.81
CA CYS A 92 -0.13 3.38 3.02
C CYS A 92 0.28 2.26 3.96
N GLU A 93 -0.55 1.24 4.09
CA GLU A 93 -0.19 0.01 4.79
C GLU A 93 0.13 -1.06 3.77
N THR A 94 1.37 -1.53 3.75
CA THR A 94 1.83 -2.52 2.78
C THR A 94 2.13 -3.83 3.48
N PHE A 95 1.50 -4.90 2.99
CA PHE A 95 1.68 -6.26 3.47
C PHE A 95 2.66 -6.96 2.55
N ILE A 96 3.75 -7.48 3.12
CA ILE A 96 4.87 -8.04 2.35
C ILE A 96 5.05 -9.51 2.70
N PRO A 97 4.39 -10.44 1.97
CA PRO A 97 4.55 -11.86 2.25
C PRO A 97 6.01 -12.31 2.07
N GLY A 98 6.47 -13.14 2.98
CA GLY A 98 7.82 -13.70 2.91
C GLY A 98 8.93 -12.79 3.40
N PHE A 99 8.61 -11.56 3.82
CA PHE A 99 9.60 -10.68 4.43
C PHE A 99 9.51 -10.75 5.95
N THR A 100 10.65 -10.78 6.61
CA THR A 100 10.79 -10.64 8.06
C THR A 100 11.86 -9.63 8.36
N GLY A 101 11.63 -8.77 9.34
CA GLY A 101 12.59 -7.76 9.73
C GLY A 101 11.92 -6.46 10.15
N ASP A 102 12.75 -5.47 10.47
CA ASP A 102 12.34 -4.16 10.92
C ASP A 102 12.79 -3.11 9.89
N LEU A 103 11.81 -2.37 9.35
CA LEU A 103 12.07 -1.32 8.37
C LEU A 103 11.79 0.08 8.90
N TYR A 104 11.54 0.25 10.20
CA TYR A 104 11.28 1.55 10.79
C TYR A 104 12.42 2.53 10.52
N GLY A 105 12.06 3.73 10.11
CA GLY A 105 13.03 4.78 9.80
C GLY A 105 13.67 4.67 8.42
N THR A 106 13.43 3.58 7.68
CA THR A 106 13.88 3.44 6.30
C THR A 106 12.81 3.94 5.33
N ASP A 107 13.17 4.09 4.06
CA ASP A 107 12.27 4.58 3.02
C ASP A 107 12.25 3.62 1.81
N PRO A 108 11.64 2.45 1.95
CA PRO A 108 11.54 1.50 0.84
C PRO A 108 10.68 2.04 -0.29
N VAL A 109 10.98 1.62 -1.51
CA VAL A 109 10.20 1.97 -2.69
C VAL A 109 9.03 1.02 -2.81
N VAL A 110 7.81 1.56 -2.95
CA VAL A 110 6.60 0.78 -3.21
C VAL A 110 6.07 1.19 -4.58
N GLU A 111 6.09 0.26 -5.54
CA GLU A 111 5.57 0.47 -6.89
C GLU A 111 4.13 -0.03 -6.97
N PHE A 112 3.24 0.80 -7.50
CA PHE A 112 1.84 0.46 -7.70
C PHE A 112 1.64 -0.12 -9.09
N HIS A 113 0.94 -1.24 -9.19
CA HIS A 113 0.72 -1.93 -10.47
C HIS A 113 -0.75 -2.07 -10.84
N ALA A 114 -1.64 -2.38 -9.91
CA ALA A 114 -3.06 -2.55 -10.21
C ALA A 114 -3.93 -2.26 -9.00
N TYR A 115 -5.13 -1.77 -9.26
CA TYR A 115 -6.16 -1.55 -8.23
C TYR A 115 -7.00 -2.81 -8.07
N LEU A 116 -7.16 -3.29 -6.85
CA LEU A 116 -7.93 -4.51 -6.57
C LEU A 116 -9.34 -4.23 -6.11
N SER A 117 -9.51 -3.38 -5.09
CA SER A 117 -10.80 -3.17 -4.47
C SER A 117 -10.85 -1.87 -3.68
N PRO A 118 -12.07 -1.32 -3.45
CA PRO A 118 -12.23 -0.16 -2.57
C PRO A 118 -11.80 -0.47 -1.13
N SER A 119 -11.52 0.58 -0.36
CA SER A 119 -11.35 0.46 1.08
C SER A 119 -12.62 -0.05 1.73
N LYS A 120 -12.47 -0.97 2.69
CA LYS A 120 -13.60 -1.58 3.40
C LYS A 120 -13.40 -1.46 4.90
N LYS A 121 -14.52 -1.38 5.64
CA LYS A 121 -14.52 -1.64 7.07
C LYS A 121 -14.82 -3.12 7.27
N PHE A 122 -14.13 -3.72 8.21
CA PHE A 122 -14.30 -5.14 8.54
C PHE A 122 -14.91 -5.27 9.92
N ASP A 123 -15.88 -6.15 10.06
CA ASP A 123 -16.54 -6.40 11.34
C ASP A 123 -15.71 -7.28 12.27
N THR A 124 -14.85 -8.13 11.68
CA THR A 124 -13.99 -9.03 12.43
C THR A 124 -12.56 -9.00 11.90
N LEU A 125 -11.61 -9.42 12.75
CA LEU A 125 -10.21 -9.57 12.34
C LEU A 125 -10.04 -10.69 11.31
N ASP A 126 -10.87 -11.71 11.35
CA ASP A 126 -10.81 -12.80 10.38
C ASP A 126 -11.17 -12.32 8.98
N GLU A 127 -12.18 -11.47 8.84
CA GLU A 127 -12.54 -10.86 7.56
C GLU A 127 -11.40 -10.01 7.00
N LEU A 128 -10.78 -9.22 7.86
CA LEU A 128 -9.61 -8.41 7.48
C LEU A 128 -8.46 -9.29 7.01
N ARG A 129 -8.16 -10.36 7.76
CA ARG A 129 -7.10 -11.30 7.41
C ARG A 129 -7.36 -11.98 6.07
N GLU A 130 -8.59 -12.41 5.81
CA GLU A 130 -8.95 -13.01 4.53
C GLU A 130 -8.73 -12.04 3.37
N CYS A 131 -9.09 -10.78 3.54
CA CYS A 131 -8.89 -9.75 2.54
C CYS A 131 -7.40 -9.53 2.26
N ILE A 132 -6.59 -9.48 3.31
CA ILE A 132 -5.14 -9.31 3.20
C ILE A 132 -4.51 -10.51 2.50
N ASP A 133 -4.87 -11.72 2.90
CA ASP A 133 -4.34 -12.95 2.32
C ASP A 133 -4.70 -13.04 0.83
N HIS A 134 -5.93 -12.69 0.48
CA HIS A 134 -6.36 -12.67 -0.92
C HIS A 134 -5.56 -11.65 -1.75
N ALA A 135 -5.39 -10.44 -1.23
CA ALA A 135 -4.63 -9.40 -1.92
C ALA A 135 -3.16 -9.80 -2.08
N ALA A 136 -2.57 -10.38 -1.05
CA ALA A 136 -1.19 -10.86 -1.10
C ALA A 136 -1.02 -11.98 -2.12
N GLN A 137 -1.97 -12.92 -2.18
CA GLN A 137 -1.96 -13.98 -3.17
C GLN A 137 -2.06 -13.43 -4.59
N ARG A 138 -2.96 -12.47 -4.81
CA ARG A 138 -3.10 -11.81 -6.11
C ARG A 138 -1.80 -11.12 -6.53
N ALA A 139 -1.12 -10.48 -5.59
CA ALA A 139 0.17 -9.85 -5.87
C ALA A 139 1.23 -10.88 -6.26
N GLN A 140 1.31 -11.98 -5.54
CA GLN A 140 2.25 -13.06 -5.86
C GLN A 140 1.99 -13.64 -7.24
N GLU A 141 0.74 -13.86 -7.60
CA GLU A 141 0.36 -14.35 -8.94
C GLU A 141 0.71 -13.33 -10.03
N TYR A 142 0.49 -12.05 -9.76
CA TYR A 142 0.76 -10.97 -10.73
C TYR A 142 2.24 -10.92 -11.10
N PHE A 143 3.14 -11.14 -10.15
CA PHE A 143 4.59 -11.07 -10.36
C PHE A 143 5.24 -12.44 -10.56
N ALA A 144 4.46 -13.50 -10.72
CA ALA A 144 4.98 -14.88 -10.81
C ALA A 144 5.61 -15.22 -12.16
N GLU A 145 5.57 -14.34 -13.13
CA GLU A 145 6.17 -14.57 -14.44
C GLU A 145 7.68 -14.34 -14.44
#